data_07791167a854be6c7d197d3ac097ec85
#
_entry.id   07791167a854be6c7d197d3ac097ec85
#
_cell.length_a   1.000
_cell.length_b   1.000
_cell.length_c   1.000
_cell.angle_alpha   90.00
_cell.angle_beta   90.00
_cell.angle_gamma   90.00
#
_symmetry.space_group_name_H-M   'P 1'
#
loop_
_entity.id
_entity.type
_entity.pdbx_description
1 polymer ?
#
loop_
_entity_poly.entity_id
_entity_poly.type
_entity_poly.pdbx_seq_one_letter_code
_entity_poly.pdbx_strand_id
1 'polypeptide(L)'
;MLPSGAPFARAVRIDSIGDDMKFAFVFPGQGSQSVGMLNAFADLAVVRETLQEASDALNQDLGKLIAEGPAEELNLTTNTQPVMLTAAYACYRAWQEAGGPAPSIVAGHSLGEYTALVAAGAIAFKDAVPLVRFRAQAMQTAVPVGQGGMAAILGLDDDTVRAVCAEAAEAGVVEAVNFNAPAQVVIAGNKAAVEKACEIAKAKGAKRALPLPVSAPFHSSLLTPASDQLRDYLATVDVKAPQIPVVNNIDVAVVSDPAAIKDALVRQAAGPVRWVECVRHIAGTGVTHVIECGPGKVLAGLTKRIDANLTGASVFDPASLDEALKLATA
;
A
#
# COMPACT_ATOMS: atom_id res chain seq x y z
N MET A 1 -47.13 -46.07 39.42
CA MET A 1 -46.34 -44.94 40.01
C MET A 1 -45.19 -44.66 39.09
N LEU A 2 -45.29 -43.61 38.32
CA LEU A 2 -44.19 -43.04 37.50
C LEU A 2 -43.71 -41.76 38.15
N PRO A 3 -42.45 -41.46 38.24
CA PRO A 3 -42.01 -40.09 38.46
C PRO A 3 -41.64 -39.43 37.12
N SER A 4 -42.32 -38.35 36.89
CA SER A 4 -42.01 -37.33 35.90
C SER A 4 -40.78 -36.53 36.29
N GLY A 5 -39.98 -36.10 35.31
CA GLY A 5 -38.94 -35.14 35.55
C GLY A 5 -38.00 -34.99 34.37
N ALA A 6 -38.44 -34.40 33.27
CA ALA A 6 -37.53 -33.91 32.24
C ALA A 6 -36.93 -32.57 32.70
N PRO A 7 -35.60 -32.36 32.59
CA PRO A 7 -35.03 -31.06 32.84
C PRO A 7 -35.21 -30.14 31.62
N PHE A 8 -35.73 -28.95 31.92
CA PHE A 8 -35.81 -27.83 30.98
C PHE A 8 -34.44 -27.52 30.38
N ALA A 9 -34.36 -27.68 29.05
CA ALA A 9 -33.25 -27.13 28.27
C ALA A 9 -33.25 -25.60 28.45
N ARG A 10 -32.27 -25.11 29.17
CA ARG A 10 -31.96 -23.67 29.28
C ARG A 10 -31.53 -23.17 27.90
N ALA A 11 -32.41 -22.45 27.23
CA ALA A 11 -32.06 -21.74 25.97
C ALA A 11 -30.88 -20.81 26.32
N VAL A 12 -29.73 -21.11 25.72
CA VAL A 12 -28.61 -20.19 25.70
C VAL A 12 -29.10 -19.01 24.83
N ARG A 13 -29.36 -17.88 25.50
CA ARG A 13 -29.47 -16.59 24.79
C ARG A 13 -28.14 -16.40 24.06
N ILE A 14 -28.16 -16.42 22.76
CA ILE A 14 -27.14 -15.81 21.94
C ILE A 14 -27.41 -14.31 22.14
N ASP A 15 -26.67 -13.72 23.08
CA ASP A 15 -26.64 -12.28 23.19
C ASP A 15 -26.15 -11.74 21.83
N SER A 16 -26.89 -10.76 21.34
CA SER A 16 -26.64 -10.03 20.11
C SER A 16 -25.13 -9.79 19.95
N ILE A 17 -24.54 -10.38 18.91
CA ILE A 17 -23.25 -9.92 18.38
C ILE A 17 -23.49 -8.45 18.06
N GLY A 18 -22.93 -7.57 18.86
CA GLY A 18 -22.89 -6.14 18.56
C GLY A 18 -22.40 -6.00 17.11
N ASP A 19 -22.92 -5.03 16.40
CA ASP A 19 -22.42 -4.65 15.07
C ASP A 19 -20.98 -4.14 15.31
N ASP A 20 -20.02 -5.08 15.37
CA ASP A 20 -18.61 -4.75 15.55
C ASP A 20 -18.23 -3.83 14.40
N MET A 21 -17.72 -2.65 14.74
CA MET A 21 -17.36 -1.65 13.75
C MET A 21 -16.41 -2.23 12.72
N LYS A 22 -16.84 -2.25 11.46
CA LYS A 22 -16.00 -2.74 10.36
C LYS A 22 -15.00 -1.68 9.96
N PHE A 23 -13.73 -2.02 10.05
CA PHE A 23 -12.65 -1.17 9.58
C PHE A 23 -11.72 -1.89 8.62
N ALA A 24 -10.99 -1.13 7.82
CA ALA A 24 -9.95 -1.60 6.92
C ALA A 24 -8.59 -1.08 7.36
N PHE A 25 -7.54 -1.89 7.21
CA PHE A 25 -6.18 -1.37 7.15
C PHE A 25 -5.76 -1.08 5.73
N VAL A 26 -5.10 0.06 5.55
CA VAL A 26 -4.39 0.40 4.32
C VAL A 26 -2.92 0.65 4.62
N PHE A 27 -2.04 0.17 3.74
CA PHE A 27 -0.60 0.24 3.93
C PHE A 27 0.02 1.22 2.94
N PRO A 28 0.84 2.18 3.43
CA PRO A 28 1.48 3.17 2.57
C PRO A 28 2.56 2.55 1.69
N GLY A 29 2.78 3.20 0.54
CA GLY A 29 3.88 2.90 -0.36
C GLY A 29 5.07 3.86 -0.19
N GLN A 30 5.90 3.92 -1.23
CA GLN A 30 7.01 4.87 -1.33
C GLN A 30 6.51 6.32 -1.31
N GLY A 31 7.25 7.20 -0.64
CA GLY A 31 6.93 8.62 -0.46
C GLY A 31 6.52 8.99 0.96
N SER A 32 6.27 8.01 1.82
CA SER A 32 5.94 8.22 3.25
C SER A 32 7.12 7.99 4.19
N GLN A 33 8.28 7.57 3.67
CA GLN A 33 9.48 7.32 4.46
C GLN A 33 10.11 8.61 4.99
N SER A 34 10.64 8.53 6.20
CA SER A 34 11.49 9.56 6.80
C SER A 34 12.47 8.94 7.77
N VAL A 35 13.64 9.56 7.92
CA VAL A 35 14.60 9.14 8.95
C VAL A 35 13.95 9.29 10.32
N GLY A 36 14.10 8.28 11.16
CA GLY A 36 13.50 8.24 12.49
C GLY A 36 12.01 7.86 12.55
N MET A 37 11.40 7.43 11.45
CA MET A 37 9.95 7.18 11.36
C MET A 37 9.40 6.12 12.32
N LEU A 38 10.26 5.27 12.91
CA LEU A 38 9.88 4.29 13.94
C LEU A 38 10.47 4.62 15.32
N ASN A 39 11.16 5.74 15.50
CA ASN A 39 11.83 6.06 16.77
C ASN A 39 10.85 6.14 17.94
N ALA A 40 9.61 6.56 17.72
CA ALA A 40 8.57 6.58 18.75
C ALA A 40 8.15 5.16 19.24
N PHE A 41 8.41 4.13 18.46
CA PHE A 41 8.17 2.72 18.77
C PHE A 41 9.44 1.95 19.19
N ALA A 42 10.58 2.62 19.35
CA ALA A 42 11.88 1.96 19.60
C ALA A 42 11.91 1.07 20.86
N ASP A 43 11.07 1.38 21.88
CA ASP A 43 10.97 0.60 23.10
C ASP A 43 10.13 -0.68 22.96
N LEU A 44 9.35 -0.83 21.90
CA LEU A 44 8.56 -2.04 21.68
C LEU A 44 9.44 -3.18 21.16
N ALA A 45 9.41 -4.32 21.88
CA ALA A 45 10.19 -5.51 21.53
C ALA A 45 9.82 -6.02 20.12
N VAL A 46 8.53 -6.09 19.81
CA VAL A 46 8.02 -6.57 18.52
C VAL A 46 8.50 -5.72 17.33
N VAL A 47 8.70 -4.41 17.53
CA VAL A 47 9.24 -3.53 16.49
C VAL A 47 10.72 -3.80 16.27
N ARG A 48 11.51 -3.92 17.35
CA ARG A 48 12.94 -4.29 17.24
C ARG A 48 13.15 -5.64 16.58
N GLU A 49 12.35 -6.65 16.96
CA GLU A 49 12.37 -7.98 16.34
C GLU A 49 12.05 -7.92 14.84
N THR A 50 11.06 -7.12 14.45
CA THR A 50 10.70 -6.94 13.03
C THR A 50 11.85 -6.29 12.24
N LEU A 51 12.51 -5.28 12.81
CA LEU A 51 13.68 -4.63 12.22
C LEU A 51 14.87 -5.61 12.09
N GLN A 52 15.09 -6.45 13.10
CA GLN A 52 16.15 -7.47 13.07
C GLN A 52 15.86 -8.53 12.01
N GLU A 53 14.64 -9.07 11.95
CA GLU A 53 14.21 -10.06 10.95
C GLU A 53 14.41 -9.54 9.51
N ALA A 54 14.03 -8.28 9.26
CA ALA A 54 14.24 -7.66 7.96
C ALA A 54 15.72 -7.43 7.63
N SER A 55 16.51 -7.03 8.62
CA SER A 55 17.95 -6.80 8.47
C SER A 55 18.67 -8.12 8.16
N ASP A 56 18.30 -9.19 8.84
CA ASP A 56 18.85 -10.53 8.61
C ASP A 56 18.50 -11.04 7.21
N ALA A 57 17.25 -10.83 6.75
CA ALA A 57 16.79 -11.26 5.44
C ALA A 57 17.56 -10.61 4.28
N LEU A 58 18.10 -9.39 4.47
CA LEU A 58 18.87 -8.66 3.46
C LEU A 58 20.36 -8.61 3.72
N ASN A 59 20.82 -9.12 4.87
CA ASN A 59 22.19 -8.92 5.35
C ASN A 59 22.59 -7.42 5.30
N GLN A 60 21.66 -6.56 5.72
CA GLN A 60 21.81 -5.09 5.73
C GLN A 60 21.12 -4.53 6.98
N ASP A 61 21.78 -3.64 7.71
CA ASP A 61 21.19 -3.00 8.89
C ASP A 61 20.11 -1.99 8.49
N LEU A 62 18.87 -2.49 8.29
CA LEU A 62 17.72 -1.66 7.98
C LEU A 62 17.27 -0.84 9.20
N GLY A 63 17.45 -1.37 10.40
CA GLY A 63 17.13 -0.67 11.64
C GLY A 63 17.91 0.64 11.75
N LYS A 64 19.23 0.58 11.54
CA LYS A 64 20.07 1.78 11.52
C LYS A 64 19.70 2.74 10.40
N LEU A 65 19.46 2.24 9.19
CA LEU A 65 19.04 3.07 8.06
C LEU A 65 17.73 3.81 8.36
N ILE A 66 16.76 3.14 8.97
CA ILE A 66 15.46 3.74 9.36
C ILE A 66 15.66 4.80 10.46
N ALA A 67 16.46 4.50 11.49
CA ALA A 67 16.62 5.37 12.66
C ALA A 67 17.49 6.58 12.40
N GLU A 68 18.60 6.42 11.65
CA GLU A 68 19.68 7.40 11.53
C GLU A 68 19.91 7.90 10.10
N GLY A 69 19.39 7.19 9.08
CA GLY A 69 19.61 7.52 7.67
C GLY A 69 20.99 7.07 7.15
N PRO A 70 21.59 7.81 6.22
CA PRO A 70 21.20 9.15 5.72
C PRO A 70 19.93 9.12 4.83
N ALA A 71 19.28 10.29 4.70
CA ALA A 71 18.04 10.42 3.95
C ALA A 71 18.21 10.05 2.47
N GLU A 72 19.35 10.35 1.87
CA GLU A 72 19.67 10.01 0.49
C GLU A 72 19.64 8.50 0.26
N GLU A 73 20.23 7.72 1.16
CA GLU A 73 20.22 6.26 1.11
C GLU A 73 18.81 5.69 1.35
N LEU A 74 18.08 6.28 2.32
CA LEU A 74 16.69 5.89 2.62
C LEU A 74 15.78 6.10 1.41
N ASN A 75 16.02 7.12 0.60
CA ASN A 75 15.22 7.52 -0.56
C ASN A 75 15.61 6.79 -1.86
N LEU A 76 16.68 6.00 -1.86
CA LEU A 76 16.95 5.08 -2.98
C LEU A 76 15.82 4.05 -3.05
N THR A 77 15.17 3.89 -4.19
CA THR A 77 14.01 3.00 -4.29
C THR A 77 14.32 1.57 -3.89
N THR A 78 15.57 1.13 -4.12
CA THR A 78 16.09 -0.16 -3.69
C THR A 78 16.12 -0.35 -2.16
N ASN A 79 16.28 0.73 -1.41
CA ASN A 79 16.17 0.75 0.04
C ASN A 79 14.75 1.08 0.50
N THR A 80 14.11 2.07 -0.14
CA THR A 80 12.79 2.56 0.27
C THR A 80 11.75 1.44 0.31
N GLN A 81 11.75 0.54 -0.69
CA GLN A 81 10.73 -0.51 -0.73
C GLN A 81 10.83 -1.49 0.46
N PRO A 82 11.98 -2.13 0.76
CA PRO A 82 12.07 -2.99 1.93
C PRO A 82 11.91 -2.23 3.26
N VAL A 83 12.39 -0.98 3.33
CA VAL A 83 12.23 -0.12 4.51
C VAL A 83 10.76 0.17 4.79
N MET A 84 9.97 0.55 3.78
CA MET A 84 8.55 0.85 3.95
C MET A 84 7.73 -0.39 4.28
N LEU A 85 8.02 -1.53 3.65
CA LEU A 85 7.37 -2.80 4.02
C LEU A 85 7.66 -3.15 5.48
N THR A 86 8.94 -3.06 5.90
CA THR A 86 9.36 -3.36 7.27
C THR A 86 8.69 -2.44 8.28
N ALA A 87 8.70 -1.12 8.03
CA ALA A 87 8.14 -0.14 8.94
C ALA A 87 6.62 -0.27 9.08
N ALA A 88 5.90 -0.46 7.98
CA ALA A 88 4.46 -0.64 8.01
C ALA A 88 4.06 -1.97 8.69
N TYR A 89 4.80 -3.04 8.44
CA TYR A 89 4.56 -4.31 9.10
C TYR A 89 4.92 -4.27 10.60
N ALA A 90 5.94 -3.52 11.00
CA ALA A 90 6.26 -3.27 12.40
C ALA A 90 5.11 -2.55 13.14
N CYS A 91 4.49 -1.54 12.50
CA CYS A 91 3.29 -0.89 13.04
C CYS A 91 2.11 -1.88 13.17
N TYR A 92 1.92 -2.77 12.21
CA TYR A 92 0.89 -3.80 12.27
C TYR A 92 1.14 -4.82 13.40
N ARG A 93 2.36 -5.25 13.60
CA ARG A 93 2.74 -6.12 14.74
C ARG A 93 2.56 -5.42 16.09
N ALA A 94 2.88 -4.12 16.17
CA ALA A 94 2.61 -3.32 17.37
C ALA A 94 1.10 -3.23 17.67
N TRP A 95 0.25 -3.07 16.64
CA TRP A 95 -1.20 -3.15 16.76
C TRP A 95 -1.67 -4.49 17.34
N GLN A 96 -1.14 -5.60 16.81
CA GLN A 96 -1.48 -6.94 17.28
C GLN A 96 -1.03 -7.18 18.73
N GLU A 97 0.19 -6.75 19.09
CA GLU A 97 0.71 -6.87 20.47
C GLU A 97 -0.12 -6.05 21.46
N ALA A 98 -0.66 -4.91 21.04
CA ALA A 98 -1.57 -4.09 21.83
C ALA A 98 -3.00 -4.66 21.92
N GLY A 99 -3.27 -5.84 21.35
CA GLY A 99 -4.58 -6.49 21.38
C GLY A 99 -5.60 -5.93 20.39
N GLY A 100 -5.15 -5.21 19.37
CA GLY A 100 -6.02 -4.66 18.34
C GLY A 100 -6.75 -5.75 17.54
N PRO A 101 -8.05 -5.55 17.23
CA PRO A 101 -8.82 -6.51 16.46
C PRO A 101 -8.32 -6.65 15.03
N ALA A 102 -8.67 -7.77 14.38
CA ALA A 102 -8.35 -7.97 12.97
C ALA A 102 -9.19 -7.05 12.07
N PRO A 103 -8.62 -6.42 11.03
CA PRO A 103 -9.38 -5.64 10.07
C PRO A 103 -10.29 -6.56 9.23
N SER A 104 -11.42 -6.05 8.75
CA SER A 104 -12.33 -6.80 7.89
C SER A 104 -11.78 -7.02 6.48
N ILE A 105 -10.90 -6.12 6.02
CA ILE A 105 -10.31 -6.10 4.70
C ILE A 105 -9.04 -5.25 4.74
N VAL A 106 -8.08 -5.56 3.88
CA VAL A 106 -6.84 -4.79 3.77
C VAL A 106 -6.55 -4.42 2.32
N ALA A 107 -5.82 -3.33 2.14
CA ALA A 107 -5.25 -2.93 0.85
C ALA A 107 -3.91 -2.23 1.09
N GLY A 108 -3.13 -2.05 0.04
CA GLY A 108 -1.92 -1.25 0.12
C GLY A 108 -1.66 -0.51 -1.18
N HIS A 109 -1.07 0.66 -1.12
CA HIS A 109 -0.76 1.46 -2.30
C HIS A 109 0.57 1.02 -2.90
N SER A 110 0.56 0.49 -4.12
CA SER A 110 1.76 0.02 -4.82
C SER A 110 2.56 -0.98 -3.97
N LEU A 111 3.72 -0.59 -3.44
CA LEU A 111 4.50 -1.40 -2.49
C LEU A 111 3.68 -1.84 -1.27
N GLY A 112 2.78 -0.99 -0.78
CA GLY A 112 1.92 -1.32 0.35
C GLY A 112 1.06 -2.55 0.14
N GLU A 113 0.76 -2.95 -1.10
CA GLU A 113 0.03 -4.20 -1.40
C GLU A 113 0.81 -5.44 -0.93
N TYR A 114 2.15 -5.41 -1.00
CA TYR A 114 3.00 -6.46 -0.44
C TYR A 114 2.90 -6.50 1.08
N THR A 115 2.86 -5.34 1.75
CA THR A 115 2.63 -5.26 3.19
C THR A 115 1.24 -5.81 3.56
N ALA A 116 0.21 -5.49 2.78
CA ALA A 116 -1.13 -6.02 2.97
C ALA A 116 -1.16 -7.56 2.86
N LEU A 117 -0.46 -8.13 1.88
CA LEU A 117 -0.33 -9.58 1.71
C LEU A 117 0.44 -10.25 2.87
N VAL A 118 1.46 -9.59 3.42
CA VAL A 118 2.17 -10.06 4.61
C VAL A 118 1.25 -10.01 5.84
N ALA A 119 0.55 -8.90 6.06
CA ALA A 119 -0.39 -8.74 7.18
C ALA A 119 -1.55 -9.75 7.11
N ALA A 120 -1.98 -10.10 5.89
CA ALA A 120 -2.99 -11.11 5.63
C ALA A 120 -2.46 -12.57 5.67
N GLY A 121 -1.17 -12.78 5.93
CA GLY A 121 -0.54 -14.11 6.00
C GLY A 121 -0.36 -14.81 4.66
N ALA A 122 -0.50 -14.08 3.54
CA ALA A 122 -0.33 -14.65 2.21
C ALA A 122 1.14 -14.81 1.81
N ILE A 123 2.03 -13.95 2.27
CA ILE A 123 3.48 -14.02 2.06
C ILE A 123 4.17 -13.92 3.42
N ALA A 124 5.12 -14.80 3.69
CA ALA A 124 5.90 -14.71 4.92
C ALA A 124 6.78 -13.45 4.89
N PHE A 125 6.88 -12.73 6.01
CA PHE A 125 7.62 -11.47 6.07
C PHE A 125 9.07 -11.62 5.62
N LYS A 126 9.76 -12.67 6.09
CA LYS A 126 11.15 -12.98 5.70
C LYS A 126 11.35 -13.17 4.19
N ASP A 127 10.30 -13.62 3.48
CA ASP A 127 10.34 -13.82 2.03
C ASP A 127 9.90 -12.56 1.27
N ALA A 128 9.01 -11.75 1.87
CA ALA A 128 8.55 -10.49 1.30
C ALA A 128 9.64 -9.41 1.26
N VAL A 129 10.51 -9.34 2.28
CA VAL A 129 11.58 -8.34 2.35
C VAL A 129 12.56 -8.46 1.16
N PRO A 130 13.15 -9.63 0.84
CA PRO A 130 13.98 -9.78 -0.36
C PRO A 130 13.17 -9.66 -1.66
N LEU A 131 11.91 -10.06 -1.69
CA LEU A 131 11.02 -9.90 -2.85
C LEU A 131 10.85 -8.43 -3.23
N VAL A 132 10.55 -7.55 -2.28
CA VAL A 132 10.38 -6.12 -2.57
C VAL A 132 11.71 -5.41 -2.86
N ARG A 133 12.82 -5.91 -2.33
CA ARG A 133 14.18 -5.49 -2.73
C ARG A 133 14.42 -5.83 -4.20
N PHE A 134 14.11 -7.04 -4.61
CA PHE A 134 14.22 -7.47 -5.99
C PHE A 134 13.30 -6.64 -6.91
N ARG A 135 12.03 -6.44 -6.51
CA ARG A 135 11.08 -5.57 -7.23
C ARG A 135 11.67 -4.18 -7.45
N ALA A 136 12.23 -3.57 -6.41
CA ALA A 136 12.83 -2.25 -6.47
C ALA A 136 14.01 -2.19 -7.46
N GLN A 137 14.88 -3.21 -7.44
CA GLN A 137 16.02 -3.33 -8.36
C GLN A 137 15.55 -3.51 -9.81
N ALA A 138 14.61 -4.41 -10.06
CA ALA A 138 14.05 -4.63 -11.39
C ALA A 138 13.41 -3.34 -11.95
N MET A 139 12.61 -2.63 -11.13
CA MET A 139 12.00 -1.37 -11.54
C MET A 139 13.04 -0.27 -11.80
N GLN A 140 14.10 -0.19 -10.98
CA GLN A 140 15.17 0.80 -11.13
C GLN A 140 15.99 0.58 -12.40
N THR A 141 16.19 -0.67 -12.80
CA THR A 141 17.01 -1.04 -13.96
C THR A 141 16.22 -1.11 -15.27
N ALA A 142 14.89 -1.10 -15.22
CA ALA A 142 14.03 -1.21 -16.40
C ALA A 142 14.18 -0.01 -17.36
N VAL A 143 14.47 1.17 -16.82
CA VAL A 143 14.67 2.40 -17.60
C VAL A 143 15.97 3.07 -17.13
N PRO A 144 16.88 3.46 -18.02
CA PRO A 144 18.10 4.16 -17.65
C PRO A 144 17.80 5.44 -16.85
N VAL A 145 18.64 5.70 -15.83
CA VAL A 145 18.49 6.89 -14.97
C VAL A 145 18.46 8.17 -15.82
N GLY A 146 17.48 9.03 -15.54
CA GLY A 146 17.29 10.30 -16.25
C GLY A 146 16.47 10.22 -17.53
N GLN A 147 16.11 9.02 -18.01
CA GLN A 147 15.26 8.84 -19.20
C GLN A 147 13.77 8.73 -18.86
N GLY A 148 13.43 8.30 -17.63
CA GLY A 148 12.08 8.25 -17.12
C GLY A 148 11.75 9.41 -16.18
N GLY A 149 10.46 9.64 -15.95
CA GLY A 149 9.97 10.63 -15.01
C GLY A 149 8.53 10.37 -14.60
N MET A 150 8.12 11.07 -13.54
CA MET A 150 6.74 11.10 -13.05
C MET A 150 6.35 12.52 -12.70
N ALA A 151 5.04 12.81 -12.77
CA ALA A 151 4.51 14.08 -12.31
C ALA A 151 3.12 13.92 -11.70
N ALA A 152 2.81 14.72 -10.67
CA ALA A 152 1.48 14.79 -10.09
C ALA A 152 0.67 15.87 -10.79
N ILE A 153 -0.50 15.49 -11.33
CA ILE A 153 -1.46 16.38 -11.94
C ILE A 153 -2.62 16.58 -10.97
N LEU A 154 -2.88 17.83 -10.60
CA LEU A 154 -3.93 18.21 -9.66
C LEU A 154 -4.95 19.13 -10.33
N GLY A 155 -6.22 18.85 -10.11
CA GLY A 155 -7.33 19.73 -10.53
C GLY A 155 -7.95 19.37 -11.87
N LEU A 156 -7.51 18.28 -12.51
CA LEU A 156 -8.16 17.67 -13.69
C LEU A 156 -8.75 16.32 -13.32
N ASP A 157 -9.85 15.94 -13.93
CA ASP A 157 -10.42 14.60 -13.80
C ASP A 157 -9.59 13.55 -14.53
N ASP A 158 -9.85 12.28 -14.22
CA ASP A 158 -9.07 11.14 -14.71
C ASP A 158 -9.09 11.04 -16.25
N ASP A 159 -10.24 11.30 -16.89
CA ASP A 159 -10.38 11.20 -18.36
C ASP A 159 -9.62 12.33 -19.05
N THR A 160 -9.67 13.53 -18.49
CA THR A 160 -8.87 14.67 -18.97
C THR A 160 -7.37 14.38 -18.85
N VAL A 161 -6.93 13.77 -17.74
CA VAL A 161 -5.50 13.38 -17.59
C VAL A 161 -5.11 12.30 -18.59
N ARG A 162 -5.97 11.30 -18.85
CA ARG A 162 -5.73 10.31 -19.91
C ARG A 162 -5.62 10.95 -21.29
N ALA A 163 -6.49 11.92 -21.59
CA ALA A 163 -6.43 12.67 -22.84
C ALA A 163 -5.14 13.51 -22.95
N VAL A 164 -4.69 14.12 -21.85
CA VAL A 164 -3.38 14.82 -21.78
C VAL A 164 -2.24 13.88 -22.12
N CYS A 165 -2.22 12.66 -21.55
CA CYS A 165 -1.19 11.66 -21.86
C CYS A 165 -1.22 11.25 -23.33
N ALA A 166 -2.41 11.02 -23.90
CA ALA A 166 -2.57 10.67 -25.32
C ALA A 166 -2.06 11.78 -26.25
N GLU A 167 -2.33 13.05 -25.90
CA GLU A 167 -1.86 14.21 -26.68
C GLU A 167 -0.33 14.39 -26.57
N ALA A 168 0.27 14.03 -25.44
CA ALA A 168 1.72 14.11 -25.24
C ALA A 168 2.50 12.91 -25.84
N ALA A 169 1.81 11.87 -26.34
CA ALA A 169 2.42 10.60 -26.76
C ALA A 169 3.38 10.73 -27.96
N GLU A 170 3.33 11.83 -28.73
CA GLU A 170 4.30 12.11 -29.77
C GLU A 170 5.74 12.29 -29.23
N ALA A 171 5.88 12.71 -27.95
CA ALA A 171 7.16 12.90 -27.29
C ALA A 171 7.69 11.61 -26.61
N GLY A 172 6.96 10.50 -26.69
CA GLY A 172 7.27 9.22 -26.08
C GLY A 172 6.13 8.66 -25.22
N VAL A 173 6.40 7.56 -24.53
CA VAL A 173 5.42 6.95 -23.62
C VAL A 173 5.15 7.88 -22.44
N VAL A 174 3.87 8.17 -22.19
CA VAL A 174 3.40 8.79 -20.93
C VAL A 174 1.99 8.30 -20.64
N GLU A 175 1.76 7.89 -19.41
CA GLU A 175 0.53 7.21 -18.99
C GLU A 175 0.05 7.74 -17.63
N ALA A 176 -1.27 7.72 -17.40
CA ALA A 176 -1.84 7.96 -16.09
C ALA A 176 -1.70 6.69 -15.25
N VAL A 177 -0.91 6.75 -14.19
CA VAL A 177 -0.47 5.54 -13.46
C VAL A 177 -0.97 5.44 -12.03
N ASN A 178 -1.21 6.54 -11.29
CA ASN A 178 -1.74 6.47 -9.95
C ASN A 178 -2.96 7.38 -9.83
N PHE A 179 -4.12 6.77 -9.64
CA PHE A 179 -5.39 7.46 -9.41
C PHE A 179 -5.61 7.60 -7.90
N ASN A 180 -4.99 8.63 -7.29
CA ASN A 180 -4.84 8.74 -5.84
C ASN A 180 -6.05 9.33 -5.13
N ALA A 181 -6.73 10.28 -5.74
CA ALA A 181 -7.98 10.89 -5.26
C ALA A 181 -8.70 11.55 -6.44
N PRO A 182 -9.98 11.92 -6.32
CA PRO A 182 -10.66 12.73 -7.31
C PRO A 182 -9.83 13.98 -7.65
N ALA A 183 -9.55 14.18 -8.94
CA ALA A 183 -8.70 15.25 -9.46
C ALA A 183 -7.25 15.25 -8.93
N GLN A 184 -6.71 14.09 -8.61
CA GLN A 184 -5.30 13.89 -8.23
C GLN A 184 -4.76 12.60 -8.86
N VAL A 185 -4.09 12.75 -9.99
CA VAL A 185 -3.53 11.66 -10.78
C VAL A 185 -2.03 11.84 -10.95
N VAL A 186 -1.26 10.76 -10.86
CA VAL A 186 0.17 10.77 -11.22
C VAL A 186 0.31 10.19 -12.63
N ILE A 187 1.14 10.83 -13.43
CA ILE A 187 1.54 10.37 -14.75
C ILE A 187 3.00 9.92 -14.71
N ALA A 188 3.35 8.93 -15.55
CA ALA A 188 4.70 8.40 -15.64
C ALA A 188 5.03 8.01 -17.09
N GLY A 189 6.31 8.08 -17.44
CA GLY A 189 6.76 7.72 -18.77
C GLY A 189 8.16 8.23 -19.10
N ASN A 190 8.45 8.41 -20.37
CA ASN A 190 9.67 9.08 -20.82
C ASN A 190 9.70 10.52 -20.33
N LYS A 191 10.84 10.98 -19.86
CA LYS A 191 10.99 12.31 -19.26
C LYS A 191 10.43 13.43 -20.13
N ALA A 192 10.79 13.47 -21.41
CA ALA A 192 10.30 14.48 -22.36
C ALA A 192 8.77 14.43 -22.54
N ALA A 193 8.17 13.23 -22.56
CA ALA A 193 6.74 13.07 -22.70
C ALA A 193 5.99 13.51 -21.42
N VAL A 194 6.55 13.23 -20.22
CA VAL A 194 6.01 13.71 -18.95
C VAL A 194 6.08 15.23 -18.85
N GLU A 195 7.19 15.86 -19.26
CA GLU A 195 7.35 17.31 -19.33
C GLU A 195 6.30 17.92 -20.27
N LYS A 196 6.14 17.35 -21.47
CA LYS A 196 5.12 17.77 -22.44
C LYS A 196 3.69 17.63 -21.90
N ALA A 197 3.40 16.50 -21.23
CA ALA A 197 2.10 16.28 -20.59
C ALA A 197 1.82 17.31 -19.47
N CYS A 198 2.84 17.72 -18.71
CA CYS A 198 2.71 18.79 -17.72
C CYS A 198 2.34 20.15 -18.35
N GLU A 199 2.92 20.50 -19.51
CA GLU A 199 2.57 21.72 -20.25
C GLU A 199 1.11 21.68 -20.72
N ILE A 200 0.69 20.56 -21.35
CA ILE A 200 -0.68 20.36 -21.85
C ILE A 200 -1.68 20.39 -20.68
N ALA A 201 -1.36 19.70 -19.56
CA ALA A 201 -2.21 19.72 -18.38
C ALA A 201 -2.45 21.14 -17.84
N LYS A 202 -1.40 21.96 -17.77
CA LYS A 202 -1.51 23.38 -17.38
C LYS A 202 -2.39 24.16 -18.36
N ALA A 203 -2.21 23.97 -19.66
CA ALA A 203 -3.03 24.62 -20.69
C ALA A 203 -4.51 24.20 -20.60
N LYS A 204 -4.80 22.97 -20.17
CA LYS A 204 -6.16 22.46 -19.93
C LYS A 204 -6.73 22.84 -18.54
N GLY A 205 -6.02 23.64 -17.75
CA GLY A 205 -6.51 24.18 -16.48
C GLY A 205 -6.14 23.37 -15.24
N ALA A 206 -5.12 22.52 -15.29
CA ALA A 206 -4.59 21.87 -14.10
C ALA A 206 -4.15 22.93 -13.07
N LYS A 207 -4.61 22.77 -11.82
CA LYS A 207 -4.17 23.65 -10.72
C LYS A 207 -2.67 23.51 -10.45
N ARG A 208 -2.13 22.29 -10.60
CA ARG A 208 -0.71 22.00 -10.49
C ARG A 208 -0.34 20.83 -11.41
N ALA A 209 0.84 20.90 -12.01
CA ALA A 209 1.52 19.80 -12.68
C ALA A 209 2.96 19.83 -12.16
N LEU A 210 3.26 18.90 -11.23
CA LEU A 210 4.49 18.91 -10.42
C LEU A 210 5.34 17.69 -10.74
N PRO A 211 6.53 17.83 -11.32
CA PRO A 211 7.48 16.73 -11.41
C PRO A 211 7.78 16.15 -10.02
N LEU A 212 7.88 14.83 -9.95
CA LEU A 212 8.20 14.11 -8.72
C LEU A 212 9.69 13.73 -8.71
N PRO A 213 10.38 13.80 -7.56
CA PRO A 213 11.80 13.43 -7.43
C PRO A 213 11.96 11.90 -7.38
N VAL A 214 11.67 11.22 -8.48
CA VAL A 214 11.74 9.76 -8.60
C VAL A 214 12.76 9.35 -9.65
N SER A 215 13.32 8.14 -9.50
CA SER A 215 14.40 7.62 -10.35
C SER A 215 13.92 6.76 -11.52
N ALA A 216 12.63 6.39 -11.55
CA ALA A 216 12.06 5.55 -12.60
C ALA A 216 10.58 5.91 -12.86
N PRO A 217 10.05 5.60 -14.07
CA PRO A 217 8.66 5.86 -14.44
C PRO A 217 7.74 4.75 -13.92
N PHE A 218 7.59 4.65 -12.59
CA PHE A 218 6.85 3.58 -11.93
C PHE A 218 5.44 3.42 -12.48
N HIS A 219 5.00 2.17 -12.62
CA HIS A 219 3.64 1.79 -13.05
C HIS A 219 3.29 2.13 -14.52
N SER A 220 4.24 2.61 -15.31
CA SER A 220 4.06 2.76 -16.77
C SER A 220 4.44 1.47 -17.51
N SER A 221 3.99 1.35 -18.76
CA SER A 221 4.33 0.24 -19.64
C SER A 221 5.84 0.10 -19.91
N LEU A 222 6.63 1.16 -19.66
CA LEU A 222 8.10 1.12 -19.70
C LEU A 222 8.68 0.15 -18.65
N LEU A 223 7.92 -0.23 -17.63
CA LEU A 223 8.33 -1.20 -16.61
C LEU A 223 7.97 -2.66 -16.96
N THR A 224 7.50 -2.94 -18.16
CA THR A 224 7.25 -4.32 -18.62
C THR A 224 8.47 -5.25 -18.39
N PRO A 225 9.73 -4.85 -18.65
CA PRO A 225 10.88 -5.69 -18.33
C PRO A 225 11.01 -6.02 -16.84
N ALA A 226 10.63 -5.12 -15.96
CA ALA A 226 10.59 -5.38 -14.51
C ALA A 226 9.48 -6.36 -14.13
N SER A 227 8.31 -6.26 -14.78
CA SER A 227 7.20 -7.23 -14.60
C SER A 227 7.62 -8.64 -14.99
N ASP A 228 8.34 -8.81 -16.10
CA ASP A 228 8.80 -10.12 -16.55
C ASP A 228 9.80 -10.73 -15.57
N GLN A 229 10.78 -9.96 -15.11
CA GLN A 229 11.72 -10.41 -14.08
C GLN A 229 11.00 -10.75 -12.75
N LEU A 230 10.00 -9.94 -12.37
CA LEU A 230 9.22 -10.18 -11.15
C LEU A 230 8.38 -11.47 -11.26
N ARG A 231 7.87 -11.81 -12.45
CA ARG A 231 7.17 -13.07 -12.72
C ARG A 231 8.05 -14.27 -12.38
N ASP A 232 9.29 -14.26 -12.86
CA ASP A 232 10.24 -15.33 -12.61
C ASP A 232 10.59 -15.45 -11.13
N TYR A 233 10.80 -14.33 -10.46
CA TYR A 233 11.07 -14.33 -9.02
C TYR A 233 9.88 -14.82 -8.21
N LEU A 234 8.66 -14.34 -8.49
CA LEU A 234 7.44 -14.75 -7.81
C LEU A 234 7.13 -16.24 -7.98
N ALA A 235 7.60 -16.87 -9.07
CA ALA A 235 7.48 -18.32 -9.25
C ALA A 235 8.17 -19.10 -8.11
N THR A 236 9.23 -18.53 -7.51
CA THR A 236 10.01 -19.15 -6.41
C THR A 236 9.46 -18.81 -5.01
N VAL A 237 8.53 -17.84 -4.89
CA VAL A 237 7.98 -17.40 -3.61
C VAL A 237 6.78 -18.27 -3.22
N ASP A 238 6.75 -18.74 -1.96
CA ASP A 238 5.56 -19.42 -1.42
C ASP A 238 4.48 -18.38 -1.09
N VAL A 239 3.43 -18.36 -1.90
CA VAL A 239 2.25 -17.51 -1.68
C VAL A 239 1.09 -18.40 -1.30
N LYS A 240 0.37 -18.02 -0.24
CA LYS A 240 -0.80 -18.73 0.30
C LYS A 240 -2.07 -17.93 0.10
N ALA A 241 -3.21 -18.56 0.28
CA ALA A 241 -4.47 -17.86 0.39
C ALA A 241 -4.44 -16.90 1.59
N PRO A 242 -4.78 -15.62 1.42
CA PRO A 242 -4.79 -14.65 2.52
C PRO A 242 -5.88 -15.00 3.55
N GLN A 243 -5.58 -14.77 4.83
CA GLN A 243 -6.52 -14.95 5.94
C GLN A 243 -7.47 -13.75 6.10
N ILE A 244 -7.05 -12.59 5.61
CA ILE A 244 -7.84 -11.36 5.55
C ILE A 244 -8.00 -11.00 4.07
N PRO A 245 -9.20 -10.63 3.60
CA PRO A 245 -9.39 -10.20 2.21
C PRO A 245 -8.43 -9.05 1.84
N VAL A 246 -7.72 -9.19 0.71
CA VAL A 246 -6.78 -8.17 0.19
C VAL A 246 -7.32 -7.64 -1.13
N VAL A 247 -7.53 -6.34 -1.23
CA VAL A 247 -7.89 -5.68 -2.49
C VAL A 247 -6.62 -5.35 -3.26
N ASN A 248 -6.46 -5.91 -4.47
CA ASN A 248 -5.32 -5.60 -5.32
C ASN A 248 -5.50 -4.29 -6.09
N ASN A 249 -4.38 -3.65 -6.45
CA ASN A 249 -4.39 -2.33 -7.11
C ASN A 249 -4.81 -2.39 -8.58
N ILE A 250 -4.49 -3.49 -9.27
CA ILE A 250 -4.61 -3.57 -10.74
C ILE A 250 -6.02 -3.93 -11.19
N ASP A 251 -6.68 -4.87 -10.50
CA ASP A 251 -8.03 -5.36 -10.85
C ASP A 251 -9.11 -4.74 -9.95
N VAL A 252 -8.74 -4.15 -8.80
CA VAL A 252 -9.68 -3.69 -7.76
C VAL A 252 -10.53 -4.86 -7.25
N ALA A 253 -9.92 -5.99 -7.03
CA ALA A 253 -10.59 -7.23 -6.67
C ALA A 253 -9.91 -7.92 -5.49
N VAL A 254 -10.71 -8.66 -4.73
CA VAL A 254 -10.22 -9.60 -3.72
C VAL A 254 -9.95 -10.94 -4.39
N VAL A 255 -8.70 -11.39 -4.33
CA VAL A 255 -8.27 -12.68 -4.91
C VAL A 255 -7.67 -13.55 -3.80
N SER A 256 -8.08 -14.81 -3.74
CA SER A 256 -7.58 -15.78 -2.76
C SER A 256 -6.68 -16.86 -3.38
N ASP A 257 -6.74 -17.05 -4.69
CA ASP A 257 -5.88 -18.00 -5.39
C ASP A 257 -4.44 -17.52 -5.46
N PRO A 258 -3.46 -18.30 -4.98
CA PRO A 258 -2.05 -17.89 -4.98
C PRO A 258 -1.49 -17.55 -6.37
N ALA A 259 -1.90 -18.27 -7.42
CA ALA A 259 -1.43 -17.98 -8.77
C ALA A 259 -2.01 -16.66 -9.29
N ALA A 260 -3.28 -16.37 -9.00
CA ALA A 260 -3.92 -15.12 -9.35
C ALA A 260 -3.31 -13.92 -8.58
N ILE A 261 -2.92 -14.10 -7.31
CA ILE A 261 -2.21 -13.09 -6.52
C ILE A 261 -0.87 -12.76 -7.18
N LYS A 262 -0.08 -13.78 -7.53
CA LYS A 262 1.22 -13.59 -8.21
C LYS A 262 1.05 -12.84 -9.54
N ASP A 263 0.06 -13.22 -10.34
CA ASP A 263 -0.23 -12.56 -11.62
C ASP A 263 -0.63 -11.08 -11.43
N ALA A 264 -1.48 -10.79 -10.44
CA ALA A 264 -1.87 -9.42 -10.11
C ALA A 264 -0.64 -8.57 -9.72
N LEU A 265 0.28 -9.09 -8.90
CA LEU A 265 1.52 -8.40 -8.51
C LEU A 265 2.44 -8.14 -9.71
N VAL A 266 2.54 -9.08 -10.64
CA VAL A 266 3.31 -8.92 -11.88
C VAL A 266 2.74 -7.79 -12.73
N ARG A 267 1.41 -7.79 -12.96
CA ARG A 267 0.74 -6.75 -13.75
C ARG A 267 0.76 -5.40 -13.04
N GLN A 268 0.72 -5.36 -11.71
CA GLN A 268 0.79 -4.13 -10.93
C GLN A 268 2.11 -3.37 -11.16
N ALA A 269 3.23 -4.05 -11.40
CA ALA A 269 4.54 -3.40 -11.56
C ALA A 269 4.59 -2.46 -12.77
N ALA A 270 3.92 -2.81 -13.88
CA ALA A 270 3.83 -2.00 -15.11
C ALA A 270 2.40 -1.53 -15.41
N GLY A 271 1.52 -1.54 -14.42
CA GLY A 271 0.12 -1.15 -14.56
C GLY A 271 -0.33 -0.18 -13.47
N PRO A 272 -1.49 0.46 -13.64
CA PRO A 272 -1.94 1.54 -12.79
C PRO A 272 -2.32 1.10 -11.38
N VAL A 273 -2.06 1.97 -10.41
CA VAL A 273 -2.61 1.89 -9.04
C VAL A 273 -3.96 2.60 -9.03
N ARG A 274 -5.05 1.84 -9.00
CA ARG A 274 -6.43 2.33 -9.03
C ARG A 274 -6.93 2.61 -7.60
N TRP A 275 -6.22 3.51 -6.90
CA TRP A 275 -6.43 3.71 -5.45
C TRP A 275 -7.82 4.21 -5.09
N VAL A 276 -8.36 5.16 -5.85
CA VAL A 276 -9.74 5.66 -5.65
C VAL A 276 -10.74 4.50 -5.70
N GLU A 277 -10.58 3.61 -6.68
CA GLU A 277 -11.48 2.47 -6.84
C GLU A 277 -11.26 1.43 -5.73
N CYS A 278 -10.01 1.18 -5.30
CA CYS A 278 -9.72 0.31 -4.15
C CYS A 278 -10.42 0.81 -2.88
N VAL A 279 -10.34 2.10 -2.55
CA VAL A 279 -11.00 2.67 -1.37
C VAL A 279 -12.52 2.61 -1.49
N ARG A 280 -13.08 2.86 -2.67
CA ARG A 280 -14.52 2.72 -2.92
C ARG A 280 -14.99 1.26 -2.83
N HIS A 281 -14.17 0.31 -3.30
CA HIS A 281 -14.45 -1.11 -3.13
C HIS A 281 -14.52 -1.47 -1.64
N ILE A 282 -13.55 -1.01 -0.84
CA ILE A 282 -13.53 -1.18 0.62
C ILE A 282 -14.79 -0.59 1.25
N ALA A 283 -15.18 0.65 0.90
CA ALA A 283 -16.41 1.27 1.39
C ALA A 283 -17.65 0.43 1.07
N GLY A 284 -17.71 -0.16 -0.13
CA GLY A 284 -18.79 -1.03 -0.57
C GLY A 284 -18.96 -2.31 0.25
N THR A 285 -17.97 -2.71 1.06
CA THR A 285 -18.05 -3.86 1.99
C THR A 285 -18.72 -3.51 3.35
N GLY A 286 -19.13 -2.26 3.52
CA GLY A 286 -19.71 -1.76 4.77
C GLY A 286 -18.66 -1.28 5.80
N VAL A 287 -17.41 -1.14 5.39
CA VAL A 287 -16.35 -0.50 6.17
C VAL A 287 -16.66 1.00 6.31
N THR A 288 -16.53 1.52 7.54
CA THR A 288 -16.73 2.94 7.87
C THR A 288 -15.44 3.66 8.23
N HIS A 289 -14.41 2.92 8.60
CA HIS A 289 -13.13 3.46 9.02
C HIS A 289 -11.99 2.84 8.23
N VAL A 290 -11.12 3.68 7.69
CA VAL A 290 -9.90 3.28 6.96
C VAL A 290 -8.71 3.77 7.77
N ILE A 291 -7.93 2.84 8.30
CA ILE A 291 -6.79 3.12 9.15
C ILE A 291 -5.51 2.87 8.35
N GLU A 292 -4.70 3.91 8.14
CA GLU A 292 -3.39 3.78 7.53
C GLU A 292 -2.41 3.21 8.56
N CYS A 293 -1.91 2.01 8.31
CA CYS A 293 -0.96 1.32 9.19
C CYS A 293 0.44 1.40 8.61
N GLY A 294 1.28 2.24 9.20
CA GLY A 294 2.63 2.50 8.73
C GLY A 294 3.01 3.98 8.74
N PRO A 295 4.23 4.32 8.32
CA PRO A 295 4.73 5.69 8.34
C PRO A 295 3.87 6.66 7.53
N GLY A 296 3.62 7.84 8.09
CA GLY A 296 2.89 8.93 7.42
C GLY A 296 1.38 8.90 7.65
N LYS A 297 0.70 9.77 6.92
CA LYS A 297 -0.77 9.96 6.95
C LYS A 297 -1.32 10.26 5.56
N VAL A 298 -0.65 9.79 4.52
CA VAL A 298 -0.99 10.15 3.13
C VAL A 298 -2.30 9.50 2.73
N LEU A 299 -2.44 8.20 2.95
CA LEU A 299 -3.64 7.44 2.56
C LEU A 299 -4.84 7.81 3.43
N ALA A 300 -4.64 7.99 4.74
CA ALA A 300 -5.67 8.48 5.65
C ALA A 300 -6.19 9.87 5.23
N GLY A 301 -5.28 10.75 4.79
CA GLY A 301 -5.64 12.09 4.27
C GLY A 301 -6.41 12.05 2.95
N LEU A 302 -6.25 10.99 2.14
CA LEU A 302 -6.99 10.81 0.89
C LEU A 302 -8.39 10.22 1.11
N THR A 303 -8.58 9.44 2.17
CA THR A 303 -9.79 8.64 2.41
C THR A 303 -11.06 9.46 2.30
N LYS A 304 -11.20 10.55 3.07
CA LYS A 304 -12.40 11.41 3.07
C LYS A 304 -12.61 12.16 1.75
N ARG A 305 -11.56 12.39 1.00
CA ARG A 305 -11.64 13.01 -0.34
C ARG A 305 -12.16 12.02 -1.38
N ILE A 306 -11.93 10.73 -1.17
CA ILE A 306 -12.38 9.65 -2.06
C ILE A 306 -13.84 9.30 -1.76
N ASP A 307 -14.18 9.17 -0.47
CA ASP A 307 -15.53 8.92 0.00
C ASP A 307 -15.77 9.68 1.31
N ALA A 308 -16.74 10.61 1.30
CA ALA A 308 -17.05 11.49 2.43
C ALA A 308 -17.64 10.73 3.63
N ASN A 309 -18.17 9.51 3.42
CA ASN A 309 -18.73 8.68 4.48
C ASN A 309 -17.65 7.87 5.24
N LEU A 310 -16.43 7.82 4.74
CA LEU A 310 -15.33 7.14 5.40
C LEU A 310 -14.60 8.07 6.38
N THR A 311 -14.21 7.52 7.51
CA THR A 311 -13.31 8.17 8.45
C THR A 311 -11.90 7.61 8.28
N GLY A 312 -10.92 8.49 8.08
CA GLY A 312 -9.49 8.14 8.01
C GLY A 312 -8.82 8.26 9.38
N ALA A 313 -8.04 7.25 9.76
CA ALA A 313 -7.16 7.26 10.93
C ALA A 313 -5.78 6.70 10.54
N SER A 314 -4.82 6.72 11.46
CA SER A 314 -3.47 6.21 11.18
C SER A 314 -2.81 5.60 12.41
N VAL A 315 -1.88 4.66 12.19
CA VAL A 315 -1.06 4.00 13.22
C VAL A 315 0.40 4.12 12.79
N PHE A 316 1.16 5.03 13.39
CA PHE A 316 2.58 5.27 13.08
C PHE A 316 3.41 5.68 14.32
N ASP A 317 2.76 5.90 15.47
CA ASP A 317 3.37 6.15 16.78
C ASP A 317 2.45 5.64 17.91
N PRO A 318 2.91 5.58 19.17
CA PRO A 318 2.09 5.10 20.29
C PRO A 318 0.78 5.85 20.49
N ALA A 319 0.77 7.17 20.30
CA ALA A 319 -0.43 7.98 20.50
C ALA A 319 -1.50 7.66 19.44
N SER A 320 -1.09 7.58 18.17
CA SER A 320 -1.99 7.20 17.07
C SER A 320 -2.44 5.74 17.15
N LEU A 321 -1.61 4.85 17.70
CA LEU A 321 -1.99 3.47 17.99
C LEU A 321 -3.12 3.43 19.02
N ASP A 322 -2.98 4.15 20.15
CA ASP A 322 -4.02 4.23 21.20
C ASP A 322 -5.33 4.83 20.67
N GLU A 323 -5.25 5.87 19.84
CA GLU A 323 -6.43 6.48 19.21
C GLU A 323 -7.13 5.50 18.25
N ALA A 324 -6.37 4.81 17.41
CA ALA A 324 -6.91 3.85 16.48
C ALA A 324 -7.52 2.62 17.18
N LEU A 325 -6.92 2.14 18.30
CA LEU A 325 -7.49 1.07 19.13
C LEU A 325 -8.85 1.46 19.70
N LYS A 326 -8.98 2.66 20.27
CA LYS A 326 -10.27 3.17 20.78
C LYS A 326 -11.30 3.24 19.67
N LEU A 327 -10.89 3.68 18.48
CA LEU A 327 -11.76 3.75 17.33
C LEU A 327 -12.24 2.38 16.88
N ALA A 328 -11.36 1.37 16.82
CA ALA A 328 -11.68 0.03 16.34
C ALA A 328 -12.46 -0.83 17.35
N THR A 329 -12.57 -0.39 18.61
CA THR A 329 -13.27 -1.11 19.68
C THR A 329 -14.51 -0.37 20.21
N ALA A 330 -14.86 0.77 19.61
CA ALA A 330 -16.07 1.55 19.95
C ALA A 330 -17.30 0.98 19.26
#